data_b44aa6e422df4d27ba661c1a4d805ede
#
_entry.id   b44aa6e422df4d27ba661c1a4d805ede
#
_cell.length_a   1.000
_cell.length_b   1.000
_cell.length_c   1.000
_cell.angle_alpha   90.00
_cell.angle_beta   90.00
_cell.angle_gamma   90.00
#
_symmetry.space_group_name_H-M   'P 1'
#
loop_
_entity.id
_entity.type
_entity.pdbx_description
1 polymer ?
#
loop_
_entity_poly.entity_id
_entity_poly.type
_entity_poly.pdbx_seq_one_letter_code
_entity_poly.pdbx_strand_id
1 'polypeptide(L)'
;MGLLYTILFISLVILFTVNLIWIFVNLGFWITHGIQSLLDGKNFLENIYYSTYLKWILLFDFLWLVSAFSFAIKRKNFRTDSTLDYLYVNKVDNPIMSVVIPTYNEESAISTLVSGFLNQKNVNDVIVVDNNSTDNTVEIAKKLGAKVITKNKNMGFAHSCVIGLKESLSLDGDIVVLVEGDGSYIPEDINKMIPYVDNCDMVVGTRALQILSEQNTQLSMTHIWGNYILAKLIQIKFFSLLHMGSVSLTDVGCLYRIIRKDSLKKIIYTFTDSTTQKIKPNFEFTLFMTIESLRHNLRIIEVPVSFKKRVGISKIGSEKKLKAIKIGFIFLWYILRS
;
A
#
# COMPACT_ATOMS: atom_id res chain seq x y z
N MET A 1 12.50 15.12 -1.15
CA MET A 1 12.26 15.52 -2.56
C MET A 1 12.32 17.02 -2.70
N GLY A 2 12.70 17.55 -3.87
CA GLY A 2 12.67 19.00 -4.09
C GLY A 2 11.23 19.51 -4.17
N LEU A 3 10.98 20.69 -3.58
CA LEU A 3 9.66 21.34 -3.58
C LEU A 3 9.04 21.41 -4.99
N LEU A 4 9.84 21.76 -5.99
CA LEU A 4 9.40 21.85 -7.38
C LEU A 4 8.84 20.53 -7.92
N TYR A 5 9.48 19.41 -7.63
CA TYR A 5 9.00 18.08 -8.04
C TYR A 5 7.63 17.76 -7.46
N THR A 6 7.45 18.05 -6.17
CA THR A 6 6.17 17.85 -5.48
C THR A 6 5.07 18.73 -6.08
N ILE A 7 5.36 20.01 -6.36
CA ILE A 7 4.41 20.95 -6.99
C ILE A 7 4.01 20.45 -8.38
N LEU A 8 4.96 20.04 -9.21
CA LEU A 8 4.68 19.52 -10.56
C LEU A 8 3.82 18.26 -10.52
N PHE A 9 4.08 17.35 -9.57
CA PHE A 9 3.27 16.15 -9.43
C PHE A 9 1.84 16.47 -8.95
N ILE A 10 1.69 17.38 -8.00
CA ILE A 10 0.37 17.83 -7.53
C ILE A 10 -0.40 18.51 -8.67
N SER A 11 0.25 19.41 -9.43
CA SER A 11 -0.40 20.09 -10.56
C SER A 11 -0.85 19.10 -11.63
N LEU A 12 -0.08 18.08 -11.92
CA LEU A 12 -0.43 17.03 -12.88
C LEU A 12 -1.71 16.28 -12.44
N VAL A 13 -1.83 15.92 -11.16
CA VAL A 13 -3.02 15.24 -10.62
C VAL A 13 -4.24 16.17 -10.64
N ILE A 14 -4.08 17.43 -10.23
CA ILE A 14 -5.17 18.42 -10.22
C ILE A 14 -5.67 18.69 -11.62
N LEU A 15 -4.78 18.98 -12.57
CA LEU A 15 -5.14 19.28 -13.95
C LEU A 15 -5.83 18.10 -14.62
N PHE A 16 -5.36 16.88 -14.38
CA PHE A 16 -6.03 15.67 -14.85
C PHE A 16 -7.47 15.56 -14.30
N THR A 17 -7.64 15.79 -13.00
CA THR A 17 -8.96 15.74 -12.36
C THR A 17 -9.90 16.79 -12.91
N VAL A 18 -9.42 18.03 -13.08
CA VAL A 18 -10.20 19.14 -13.66
C VAL A 18 -10.59 18.84 -15.11
N ASN A 19 -9.66 18.27 -15.89
CA ASN A 19 -9.95 17.88 -17.26
C ASN A 19 -11.04 16.80 -17.33
N LEU A 20 -10.99 15.79 -16.48
CA LEU A 20 -12.07 14.79 -16.38
C LEU A 20 -13.42 15.42 -16.09
N ILE A 21 -13.50 16.42 -15.19
CA ILE A 21 -14.73 17.14 -14.89
C ILE A 21 -15.28 17.84 -16.15
N TRP A 22 -14.42 18.52 -16.90
CA TRP A 22 -14.81 19.19 -18.15
C TRP A 22 -15.25 18.19 -19.22
N ILE A 23 -14.62 17.03 -19.32
CA ILE A 23 -15.06 15.94 -20.23
C ILE A 23 -16.49 15.51 -19.87
N PHE A 24 -16.79 15.27 -18.60
CA PHE A 24 -18.14 14.88 -18.17
C PHE A 24 -19.17 15.98 -18.40
N VAL A 25 -18.83 17.26 -18.13
CA VAL A 25 -19.69 18.40 -18.40
C VAL A 25 -19.98 18.51 -19.90
N ASN A 26 -18.97 18.34 -20.75
CA ASN A 26 -19.12 18.40 -22.19
C ASN A 26 -19.95 17.22 -22.74
N LEU A 27 -19.75 16.03 -22.17
CA LEU A 27 -20.56 14.84 -22.50
C LEU A 27 -22.03 15.06 -22.14
N GLY A 28 -22.32 15.62 -20.96
CA GLY A 28 -23.67 16.00 -20.55
C GLY A 28 -24.31 17.04 -21.52
N PHE A 29 -23.53 18.03 -21.93
CA PHE A 29 -23.95 19.01 -22.92
C PHE A 29 -24.28 18.35 -24.27
N TRP A 30 -23.43 17.49 -24.78
CA TRP A 30 -23.66 16.79 -26.04
C TRP A 30 -24.89 15.89 -26.02
N ILE A 31 -25.11 15.18 -24.91
CA ILE A 31 -26.30 14.32 -24.76
C ILE A 31 -27.58 15.18 -24.84
N THR A 32 -27.64 16.27 -24.07
CA THR A 32 -28.84 17.12 -24.00
C THR A 32 -29.09 17.87 -25.29
N HIS A 33 -28.09 18.57 -25.82
CA HIS A 33 -28.22 19.39 -27.04
C HIS A 33 -28.20 18.56 -28.31
N GLY A 34 -27.49 17.43 -28.30
CA GLY A 34 -27.49 16.48 -29.41
C GLY A 34 -28.84 15.84 -29.64
N ILE A 35 -29.50 15.39 -28.58
CA ILE A 35 -30.90 14.89 -28.68
C ILE A 35 -31.85 15.98 -29.21
N GLN A 36 -31.73 17.20 -28.70
CA GLN A 36 -32.55 18.32 -29.16
C GLN A 36 -32.27 18.66 -30.63
N SER A 37 -31.00 18.68 -31.05
CA SER A 37 -30.61 18.91 -32.45
C SER A 37 -31.17 17.86 -33.40
N LEU A 38 -31.16 16.60 -33.01
CA LEU A 38 -31.77 15.50 -33.78
C LEU A 38 -33.27 15.68 -33.91
N LEU A 39 -33.94 16.11 -32.84
CA LEU A 39 -35.40 16.41 -32.87
C LEU A 39 -35.73 17.62 -33.75
N ASP A 40 -34.85 18.61 -33.78
CA ASP A 40 -35.01 19.85 -34.58
C ASP A 40 -34.53 19.72 -36.03
N GLY A 41 -34.00 18.53 -36.43
CA GLY A 41 -33.44 18.28 -37.77
C GLY A 41 -32.15 19.08 -38.07
N LYS A 42 -31.42 19.51 -37.04
CA LYS A 42 -30.16 20.27 -37.17
C LYS A 42 -28.92 19.35 -37.18
N ASN A 43 -27.82 19.88 -37.70
CA ASN A 43 -26.59 19.15 -37.84
C ASN A 43 -25.91 18.91 -36.47
N PHE A 44 -25.94 17.70 -35.97
CA PHE A 44 -25.34 17.29 -34.67
C PHE A 44 -23.85 17.66 -34.55
N LEU A 45 -23.12 17.54 -35.66
CA LEU A 45 -21.66 17.79 -35.69
C LEU A 45 -21.29 19.25 -35.43
N GLU A 46 -22.12 20.23 -35.86
CA GLU A 46 -21.86 21.64 -35.60
C GLU A 46 -21.86 21.98 -34.11
N ASN A 47 -22.75 21.33 -33.34
CA ASN A 47 -22.87 21.57 -31.91
C ASN A 47 -21.67 21.01 -31.12
N ILE A 48 -20.99 19.98 -31.64
CA ILE A 48 -19.77 19.44 -31.02
C ILE A 48 -18.60 20.42 -31.14
N TYR A 49 -18.37 20.95 -32.35
CA TYR A 49 -17.28 21.88 -32.62
C TYR A 49 -17.44 23.24 -31.95
N TYR A 50 -18.68 23.72 -31.78
CA TYR A 50 -18.98 25.02 -31.19
C TYR A 50 -19.33 25.00 -29.72
N SER A 51 -19.15 23.80 -29.03
CA SER A 51 -19.35 23.72 -27.59
C SER A 51 -18.35 24.61 -26.85
N THR A 52 -18.85 25.52 -26.03
CA THR A 52 -18.01 26.35 -25.15
C THR A 52 -17.15 25.51 -24.21
N TYR A 53 -17.65 24.36 -23.81
CA TYR A 53 -16.94 23.45 -22.90
C TYR A 53 -15.76 22.74 -23.55
N LEU A 54 -15.78 22.54 -24.89
CA LEU A 54 -14.66 21.94 -25.62
C LEU A 54 -13.39 22.81 -25.50
N LYS A 55 -13.52 24.12 -25.51
CA LYS A 55 -12.42 25.08 -25.35
C LYS A 55 -11.70 24.86 -24.00
N TRP A 56 -12.46 24.60 -22.94
CA TRP A 56 -11.91 24.35 -21.62
C TRP A 56 -11.19 23.00 -21.55
N ILE A 57 -11.72 21.96 -22.20
CA ILE A 57 -11.05 20.66 -22.30
C ILE A 57 -9.69 20.83 -22.96
N LEU A 58 -9.64 21.47 -24.14
CA LEU A 58 -8.40 21.71 -24.88
C LEU A 58 -7.38 22.53 -24.08
N LEU A 59 -7.85 23.55 -23.34
CA LEU A 59 -6.98 24.34 -22.47
C LEU A 59 -6.37 23.51 -21.37
N PHE A 60 -7.18 22.71 -20.65
CA PHE A 60 -6.70 21.89 -19.55
C PHE A 60 -5.86 20.71 -20.03
N ASP A 61 -6.12 20.14 -21.21
CA ASP A 61 -5.26 19.16 -21.87
C ASP A 61 -3.88 19.75 -22.16
N PHE A 62 -3.84 20.97 -22.72
CA PHE A 62 -2.56 21.64 -22.99
C PHE A 62 -1.78 21.91 -21.70
N LEU A 63 -2.43 22.45 -20.68
CA LEU A 63 -1.80 22.69 -19.37
C LEU A 63 -1.32 21.39 -18.72
N TRP A 64 -2.09 20.32 -18.86
CA TRP A 64 -1.71 19.01 -18.36
C TRP A 64 -0.47 18.47 -19.10
N LEU A 65 -0.43 18.57 -20.43
CA LEU A 65 0.74 18.16 -21.23
C LEU A 65 2.00 18.94 -20.85
N VAL A 66 1.89 20.26 -20.66
CA VAL A 66 3.02 21.10 -20.21
C VAL A 66 3.49 20.67 -18.82
N SER A 67 2.55 20.41 -17.91
CA SER A 67 2.86 19.93 -16.56
C SER A 67 3.51 18.53 -16.58
N ALA A 68 2.98 17.61 -17.40
CA ALA A 68 3.51 16.25 -17.56
C ALA A 68 4.93 16.28 -18.14
N PHE A 69 5.17 17.08 -19.16
CA PHE A 69 6.50 17.26 -19.76
C PHE A 69 7.49 17.85 -18.76
N SER A 70 7.09 18.90 -18.04
CA SER A 70 7.92 19.52 -16.99
C SER A 70 8.23 18.55 -15.87
N PHE A 71 7.25 17.74 -15.47
CA PHE A 71 7.43 16.68 -14.48
C PHE A 71 8.40 15.61 -14.98
N ALA A 72 8.27 15.17 -16.23
CA ALA A 72 9.17 14.19 -16.83
C ALA A 72 10.63 14.64 -16.84
N ILE A 73 10.88 15.91 -17.19
CA ILE A 73 12.24 16.50 -17.20
C ILE A 73 12.82 16.62 -15.78
N LYS A 74 12.01 17.07 -14.83
CA LYS A 74 12.46 17.33 -13.44
C LYS A 74 12.39 16.11 -12.54
N ARG A 75 11.91 15.02 -13.05
CA ARG A 75 11.73 13.78 -12.29
C ARG A 75 13.06 13.26 -11.77
N LYS A 76 13.09 12.94 -10.48
CA LYS A 76 14.22 12.20 -9.92
C LYS A 76 14.21 10.78 -10.45
N ASN A 77 15.35 10.34 -10.92
CA ASN A 77 15.57 8.93 -11.15
C ASN A 77 15.77 8.25 -9.78
N PHE A 78 14.76 7.51 -9.34
CA PHE A 78 14.83 6.75 -8.08
C PHE A 78 15.65 5.47 -8.22
N ARG A 79 15.89 5.02 -9.46
CA ARG A 79 16.75 3.88 -9.76
C ARG A 79 18.06 4.41 -10.30
N THR A 80 19.06 4.49 -9.45
CA THR A 80 20.42 4.92 -9.80
C THR A 80 21.29 3.75 -10.24
N ASP A 81 20.89 2.53 -9.91
CA ASP A 81 21.62 1.30 -10.22
C ASP A 81 20.99 0.61 -11.44
N SER A 82 21.73 0.59 -12.56
CA SER A 82 21.30 -0.07 -13.80
C SER A 82 21.10 -1.58 -13.66
N THR A 83 21.71 -2.20 -12.66
CA THR A 83 21.55 -3.65 -12.41
C THR A 83 20.14 -3.98 -11.89
N LEU A 84 19.37 -3.00 -11.40
CA LEU A 84 18.01 -3.20 -10.92
C LEU A 84 17.01 -3.57 -12.03
N ASP A 85 17.34 -3.33 -13.28
CA ASP A 85 16.46 -3.58 -14.44
C ASP A 85 16.67 -4.96 -15.07
N TYR A 86 17.71 -5.69 -14.61
CA TYR A 86 18.03 -7.02 -15.09
C TYR A 86 17.55 -8.10 -14.11
N LEU A 87 17.51 -9.33 -14.60
CA LEU A 87 17.20 -10.49 -13.78
C LEU A 87 18.15 -10.52 -12.56
N TYR A 88 17.57 -10.38 -11.41
CA TYR A 88 18.29 -10.49 -10.15
C TYR A 88 17.94 -11.83 -9.49
N VAL A 89 18.94 -12.57 -9.12
CA VAL A 89 18.80 -13.81 -8.37
C VAL A 89 19.77 -13.77 -7.20
N ASN A 90 19.23 -13.75 -6.00
CA ASN A 90 19.97 -13.89 -4.76
C ASN A 90 19.24 -14.92 -3.88
N LYS A 91 19.55 -16.18 -4.09
CA LYS A 91 18.89 -17.28 -3.41
C LYS A 91 19.08 -17.22 -1.91
N VAL A 92 18.02 -17.60 -1.20
CA VAL A 92 18.03 -17.83 0.23
C VAL A 92 17.63 -19.30 0.45
N ASP A 93 18.63 -20.17 0.48
CA ASP A 93 18.38 -21.59 0.67
C ASP A 93 17.91 -21.86 2.09
N ASN A 94 16.75 -22.52 2.24
CA ASN A 94 16.13 -22.81 3.54
C ASN A 94 16.04 -21.58 4.46
N PRO A 95 15.33 -20.53 4.04
CA PRO A 95 15.29 -19.26 4.77
C PRO A 95 14.75 -19.44 6.19
N ILE A 96 15.46 -18.93 7.17
CA ILE A 96 14.98 -18.81 8.55
C ILE A 96 14.13 -17.57 8.68
N MET A 97 12.90 -17.72 9.20
CA MET A 97 11.91 -16.64 9.22
C MET A 97 11.46 -16.30 10.63
N SER A 98 11.36 -15.00 10.90
CA SER A 98 10.68 -14.43 12.08
C SER A 98 9.39 -13.77 11.66
N VAL A 99 8.27 -14.10 12.32
CA VAL A 99 6.94 -13.53 12.03
C VAL A 99 6.57 -12.50 13.09
N VAL A 100 6.23 -11.29 12.66
CA VAL A 100 5.80 -10.17 13.51
C VAL A 100 4.29 -9.99 13.40
N ILE A 101 3.60 -10.06 14.54
CA ILE A 101 2.14 -9.95 14.64
C ILE A 101 1.80 -8.82 15.63
N PRO A 102 1.50 -7.60 15.16
CA PRO A 102 0.95 -6.55 16.01
C PRO A 102 -0.47 -6.90 16.43
N THR A 103 -0.78 -6.82 17.72
CA THR A 103 -2.08 -7.24 18.29
C THR A 103 -2.66 -6.18 19.23
N TYR A 104 -3.99 -6.16 19.31
CA TYR A 104 -4.75 -5.43 20.32
C TYR A 104 -6.15 -6.02 20.48
N ASN A 105 -6.40 -6.76 21.56
CA ASN A 105 -7.65 -7.47 21.83
C ASN A 105 -8.03 -8.41 20.67
N GLU A 106 -7.20 -9.43 20.41
CA GLU A 106 -7.38 -10.41 19.33
C GLU A 106 -7.38 -11.85 19.86
N GLU A 107 -7.90 -12.08 21.10
CA GLU A 107 -7.92 -13.41 21.75
C GLU A 107 -8.57 -14.50 20.88
N SER A 108 -9.58 -14.12 20.09
CA SER A 108 -10.31 -15.06 19.22
C SER A 108 -9.55 -15.49 17.96
N ALA A 109 -8.52 -14.74 17.55
CA ALA A 109 -7.74 -14.99 16.32
C ALA A 109 -6.32 -15.44 16.60
N ILE A 110 -5.71 -14.96 17.70
CA ILE A 110 -4.28 -15.10 17.94
C ILE A 110 -3.82 -16.55 18.04
N SER A 111 -4.66 -17.44 18.58
CA SER A 111 -4.32 -18.86 18.69
C SER A 111 -4.09 -19.51 17.34
N THR A 112 -5.01 -19.31 16.40
CA THR A 112 -4.92 -19.86 15.04
C THR A 112 -3.74 -19.28 14.29
N LEU A 113 -3.45 -17.99 14.44
CA LEU A 113 -2.33 -17.33 13.76
C LEU A 113 -0.98 -17.82 14.30
N VAL A 114 -0.77 -17.78 15.61
CA VAL A 114 0.51 -18.20 16.21
C VAL A 114 0.80 -19.66 15.90
N SER A 115 -0.14 -20.57 16.17
CA SER A 115 0.04 -21.99 15.87
C SER A 115 0.21 -22.26 14.36
N GLY A 116 -0.58 -21.56 13.53
CA GLY A 116 -0.50 -21.69 12.08
C GLY A 116 0.85 -21.25 11.52
N PHE A 117 1.45 -20.16 12.02
CA PHE A 117 2.80 -19.76 11.59
C PHE A 117 3.88 -20.64 12.15
N LEU A 118 3.83 -21.06 13.42
CA LEU A 118 4.82 -21.99 14.00
C LEU A 118 4.84 -23.35 13.29
N ASN A 119 3.73 -23.75 12.67
CA ASN A 119 3.63 -24.97 11.87
C ASN A 119 4.19 -24.81 10.43
N GLN A 120 4.52 -23.59 9.99
CA GLN A 120 5.10 -23.40 8.67
C GLN A 120 6.59 -23.77 8.67
N LYS A 121 7.02 -24.41 7.59
CA LYS A 121 8.42 -24.75 7.39
C LYS A 121 9.30 -23.49 7.49
N ASN A 122 10.39 -23.59 8.23
CA ASN A 122 11.38 -22.52 8.38
C ASN A 122 10.91 -21.26 9.15
N VAL A 123 9.76 -21.28 9.79
CA VAL A 123 9.38 -20.25 10.77
C VAL A 123 9.96 -20.65 12.13
N ASN A 124 10.95 -19.91 12.61
CA ASN A 124 11.60 -20.16 13.87
C ASN A 124 10.98 -19.38 15.02
N ASP A 125 10.59 -18.14 14.76
CA ASP A 125 10.10 -17.24 15.78
C ASP A 125 8.79 -16.58 15.36
N VAL A 126 7.86 -16.51 16.31
CA VAL A 126 6.65 -15.67 16.20
C VAL A 126 6.70 -14.61 17.29
N ILE A 127 6.78 -13.34 16.89
CA ILE A 127 6.86 -12.18 17.76
C ILE A 127 5.47 -11.52 17.79
N VAL A 128 4.80 -11.64 18.91
CA VAL A 128 3.51 -10.95 19.14
C VAL A 128 3.79 -9.64 19.87
N VAL A 129 3.45 -8.51 19.25
CA VAL A 129 3.60 -7.18 19.84
C VAL A 129 2.25 -6.68 20.32
N ASP A 130 2.03 -6.86 21.61
CA ASP A 130 0.79 -6.48 22.25
C ASP A 130 0.70 -4.98 22.52
N ASN A 131 -0.39 -4.36 22.07
CA ASN A 131 -0.66 -2.94 22.21
C ASN A 131 -1.50 -2.59 23.45
N ASN A 132 -1.22 -3.25 24.59
CA ASN A 132 -1.96 -3.13 25.86
C ASN A 132 -3.36 -3.73 25.76
N SER A 133 -3.46 -5.01 25.39
CA SER A 133 -4.71 -5.76 25.39
C SER A 133 -5.27 -5.94 26.79
N THR A 134 -6.59 -6.01 26.88
CA THR A 134 -7.35 -6.22 28.13
C THR A 134 -8.02 -7.60 28.19
N ASP A 135 -7.89 -8.38 27.11
CA ASP A 135 -8.37 -9.74 26.96
C ASP A 135 -7.24 -10.77 27.14
N ASN A 136 -7.50 -12.04 26.84
CA ASN A 136 -6.54 -13.13 27.00
C ASN A 136 -5.49 -13.24 25.86
N THR A 137 -5.39 -12.25 24.96
CA THR A 137 -4.47 -12.27 23.80
C THR A 137 -3.04 -12.62 24.20
N VAL A 138 -2.51 -11.97 25.24
CA VAL A 138 -1.12 -12.15 25.71
C VAL A 138 -0.88 -13.54 26.27
N GLU A 139 -1.81 -14.01 27.10
CA GLU A 139 -1.68 -15.35 27.74
C GLU A 139 -1.74 -16.47 26.72
N ILE A 140 -2.65 -16.38 25.74
CA ILE A 140 -2.79 -17.36 24.66
C ILE A 140 -1.52 -17.40 23.83
N ALA A 141 -0.99 -16.23 23.40
CA ALA A 141 0.23 -16.15 22.60
C ALA A 141 1.44 -16.77 23.33
N LYS A 142 1.62 -16.48 24.63
CA LYS A 142 2.70 -17.03 25.44
C LYS A 142 2.60 -18.56 25.59
N LYS A 143 1.40 -19.08 25.83
CA LYS A 143 1.16 -20.53 25.96
C LYS A 143 1.52 -21.29 24.69
N LEU A 144 1.39 -20.69 23.54
CA LEU A 144 1.74 -21.26 22.24
C LEU A 144 3.23 -21.12 21.88
N GLY A 145 4.04 -20.49 22.72
CA GLY A 145 5.47 -20.32 22.50
C GLY A 145 5.88 -19.09 21.72
N ALA A 146 4.96 -18.14 21.48
CA ALA A 146 5.33 -16.87 20.85
C ALA A 146 6.15 -15.99 21.79
N LYS A 147 7.12 -15.26 21.24
CA LYS A 147 7.82 -14.19 21.95
C LYS A 147 6.89 -12.97 22.05
N VAL A 148 6.41 -12.65 23.25
CA VAL A 148 5.44 -11.58 23.45
C VAL A 148 6.09 -10.33 24.02
N ILE A 149 5.91 -9.20 23.33
CA ILE A 149 6.32 -7.87 23.76
C ILE A 149 5.06 -7.10 24.15
N THR A 150 4.90 -6.81 25.44
CA THR A 150 3.76 -6.04 25.96
C THR A 150 4.10 -4.58 26.15
N LYS A 151 3.14 -3.69 25.91
CA LYS A 151 3.28 -2.26 26.14
C LYS A 151 2.42 -1.78 27.32
N ASN A 152 2.88 -0.79 28.05
CA ASN A 152 2.17 -0.25 29.22
C ASN A 152 0.94 0.59 28.86
N LYS A 153 0.82 0.99 27.57
CA LYS A 153 -0.32 1.75 27.03
C LYS A 153 -0.47 1.52 25.54
N ASN A 154 -1.66 1.77 25.02
CA ASN A 154 -1.91 1.72 23.59
C ASN A 154 -1.16 2.86 22.88
N MET A 155 -0.13 2.50 22.13
CA MET A 155 0.73 3.42 21.36
C MET A 155 0.36 3.45 19.87
N GLY A 156 -0.65 2.71 19.45
CA GLY A 156 -1.09 2.58 18.06
C GLY A 156 -0.44 1.43 17.31
N PHE A 157 -1.07 1.13 16.18
CA PHE A 157 -0.73 0.00 15.31
C PHE A 157 0.70 0.08 14.74
N ALA A 158 1.05 1.22 14.13
CA ALA A 158 2.37 1.43 13.54
C ALA A 158 3.51 1.28 14.57
N HIS A 159 3.27 1.72 15.79
CA HIS A 159 4.24 1.55 16.87
C HIS A 159 4.50 0.08 17.15
N SER A 160 3.46 -0.76 17.16
CA SER A 160 3.63 -2.21 17.35
C SER A 160 4.39 -2.85 16.18
N CYS A 161 4.07 -2.45 14.94
CA CYS A 161 4.81 -2.92 13.76
C CYS A 161 6.31 -2.60 13.85
N VAL A 162 6.65 -1.34 14.16
CA VAL A 162 8.05 -0.90 14.23
C VAL A 162 8.83 -1.60 15.36
N ILE A 163 8.22 -1.76 16.53
CA ILE A 163 8.84 -2.48 17.65
C ILE A 163 9.10 -3.95 17.25
N GLY A 164 8.11 -4.63 16.68
CA GLY A 164 8.29 -6.02 16.24
C GLY A 164 9.34 -6.18 15.14
N LEU A 165 9.37 -5.27 14.17
CA LEU A 165 10.40 -5.26 13.12
C LEU A 165 11.80 -4.99 13.69
N LYS A 166 11.95 -4.11 14.68
CA LYS A 166 13.23 -3.90 15.38
C LYS A 166 13.64 -5.14 16.15
N GLU A 167 12.72 -5.78 16.85
CA GLU A 167 12.98 -7.00 17.59
C GLU A 167 13.41 -8.15 16.67
N SER A 168 12.76 -8.31 15.52
CA SER A 168 13.14 -9.33 14.54
C SER A 168 14.56 -9.17 13.99
N LEU A 169 15.11 -7.95 13.99
CA LEU A 169 16.49 -7.69 13.59
C LEU A 169 17.52 -8.21 14.62
N SER A 170 17.13 -8.39 15.88
CA SER A 170 17.99 -8.94 16.93
C SER A 170 18.02 -10.47 16.97
N LEU A 171 17.05 -11.14 16.33
CA LEU A 171 16.97 -12.58 16.24
C LEU A 171 17.81 -13.11 15.06
N ASP A 172 18.10 -14.39 15.05
CA ASP A 172 18.70 -15.03 13.89
C ASP A 172 17.65 -15.18 12.76
N GLY A 173 18.11 -15.17 11.52
CA GLY A 173 17.23 -15.38 10.37
C GLY A 173 17.51 -14.47 9.19
N ASP A 174 16.88 -14.81 8.07
CA ASP A 174 17.09 -14.18 6.76
C ASP A 174 15.92 -13.28 6.36
N ILE A 175 14.73 -13.64 6.85
CA ILE A 175 13.46 -13.06 6.39
C ILE A 175 12.61 -12.65 7.60
N VAL A 176 11.99 -11.49 7.47
CA VAL A 176 10.99 -10.99 8.41
C VAL A 176 9.63 -10.96 7.72
N VAL A 177 8.64 -11.57 8.35
CA VAL A 177 7.24 -11.58 7.94
C VAL A 177 6.45 -10.63 8.82
N LEU A 178 5.61 -9.79 8.24
CA LEU A 178 4.72 -8.90 8.97
C LEU A 178 3.29 -9.18 8.56
N VAL A 179 2.41 -9.45 9.53
CA VAL A 179 1.01 -9.80 9.29
C VAL A 179 0.09 -9.27 10.38
N GLU A 180 -1.17 -8.97 10.07
CA GLU A 180 -2.18 -8.53 11.05
C GLU A 180 -2.59 -9.67 11.99
N GLY A 181 -2.89 -9.29 13.26
CA GLY A 181 -3.30 -10.23 14.31
C GLY A 181 -4.79 -10.60 14.32
N ASP A 182 -5.59 -10.14 13.36
CA ASP A 182 -7.04 -10.20 13.36
C ASP A 182 -7.66 -11.43 12.65
N GLY A 183 -6.81 -12.36 12.22
CA GLY A 183 -7.25 -13.59 11.56
C GLY A 183 -7.69 -13.44 10.10
N SER A 184 -7.55 -12.25 9.51
CA SER A 184 -7.94 -12.04 8.11
C SER A 184 -6.97 -12.66 7.09
N TYR A 185 -5.76 -13.01 7.48
CA TYR A 185 -4.77 -13.66 6.62
C TYR A 185 -4.55 -15.12 7.02
N ILE A 186 -4.18 -15.91 6.02
CA ILE A 186 -3.90 -17.35 6.19
C ILE A 186 -2.38 -17.54 6.32
N PRO A 187 -1.89 -18.20 7.41
CA PRO A 187 -0.46 -18.45 7.60
C PRO A 187 0.19 -19.20 6.43
N GLU A 188 -0.51 -20.14 5.80
CA GLU A 188 -0.05 -20.94 4.68
C GLU A 188 0.30 -20.13 3.43
N ASP A 189 -0.26 -18.93 3.30
CA ASP A 189 0.02 -18.05 2.15
C ASP A 189 1.47 -17.55 2.12
N ILE A 190 2.21 -17.69 3.22
CA ILE A 190 3.66 -17.46 3.23
C ILE A 190 4.36 -18.32 2.15
N ASN A 191 3.87 -19.53 1.89
CA ASN A 191 4.43 -20.44 0.90
C ASN A 191 4.21 -19.97 -0.55
N LYS A 192 3.24 -19.08 -0.80
CA LYS A 192 3.05 -18.43 -2.09
C LYS A 192 4.04 -17.27 -2.30
N MET A 193 4.52 -16.67 -1.21
CA MET A 193 5.34 -15.46 -1.24
C MET A 193 6.85 -15.77 -1.21
N ILE A 194 7.27 -16.80 -0.48
CA ILE A 194 8.69 -17.18 -0.32
C ILE A 194 9.42 -17.33 -1.65
N PRO A 195 8.90 -18.02 -2.69
CA PRO A 195 9.63 -18.22 -3.95
C PRO A 195 10.07 -16.91 -4.63
N TYR A 196 9.37 -15.82 -4.39
CA TYR A 196 9.72 -14.52 -4.98
C TYR A 196 10.83 -13.78 -4.23
N VAL A 197 11.15 -14.21 -3.01
CA VAL A 197 12.21 -13.58 -2.20
C VAL A 197 13.58 -13.69 -2.88
N ASP A 198 13.81 -14.72 -3.68
CA ASP A 198 15.04 -14.87 -4.45
C ASP A 198 15.27 -13.75 -5.48
N ASN A 199 14.18 -13.10 -5.93
CA ASN A 199 14.22 -12.10 -6.98
C ASN A 199 13.91 -10.66 -6.48
N CYS A 200 13.63 -10.48 -5.20
CA CYS A 200 13.28 -9.17 -4.67
C CYS A 200 13.73 -8.97 -3.22
N ASP A 201 13.62 -7.75 -2.77
CA ASP A 201 13.92 -7.33 -1.40
C ASP A 201 12.70 -7.44 -0.48
N MET A 202 11.50 -7.22 -1.03
CA MET A 202 10.24 -7.28 -0.30
C MET A 202 9.13 -7.85 -1.18
N VAL A 203 8.40 -8.81 -0.65
CA VAL A 203 7.14 -9.31 -1.23
C VAL A 203 5.98 -8.72 -0.45
N VAL A 204 5.01 -8.15 -1.15
CA VAL A 204 3.80 -7.56 -0.58
C VAL A 204 2.60 -8.39 -1.02
N GLY A 205 1.72 -8.73 -0.10
CA GLY A 205 0.44 -9.36 -0.45
C GLY A 205 -0.50 -8.40 -1.14
N THR A 206 -1.36 -8.89 -2.03
CA THR A 206 -2.51 -8.14 -2.53
C THR A 206 -3.81 -8.90 -2.32
N ARG A 207 -4.84 -8.16 -1.92
CA ARG A 207 -6.22 -8.66 -1.71
C ARG A 207 -7.12 -8.32 -2.89
N ALA A 208 -6.55 -7.83 -3.99
CA ALA A 208 -7.31 -7.36 -5.14
C ALA A 208 -7.97 -8.49 -5.94
N LEU A 209 -7.59 -9.75 -5.74
CA LEU A 209 -8.19 -10.90 -6.40
C LEU A 209 -9.42 -11.42 -5.66
N GLN A 210 -10.59 -11.21 -6.24
CA GLN A 210 -11.87 -11.59 -5.65
C GLN A 210 -11.99 -13.10 -5.36
N ILE A 211 -11.40 -13.96 -6.19
CA ILE A 211 -11.42 -15.42 -6.00
C ILE A 211 -10.65 -15.90 -4.75
N LEU A 212 -9.76 -15.09 -4.22
CA LEU A 212 -9.01 -15.36 -2.99
C LEU A 212 -9.58 -14.65 -1.77
N SER A 213 -10.66 -13.89 -1.93
CA SER A 213 -11.31 -13.17 -0.84
C SER A 213 -12.62 -13.86 -0.46
N GLU A 214 -12.80 -14.05 0.84
CA GLU A 214 -14.05 -14.54 1.42
C GLU A 214 -15.18 -13.53 1.18
N GLN A 215 -16.42 -13.99 1.11
CA GLN A 215 -17.57 -13.09 0.98
C GLN A 215 -17.76 -12.29 2.28
N ASN A 216 -18.27 -11.07 2.14
CA ASN A 216 -18.55 -10.17 3.26
C ASN A 216 -17.32 -9.83 4.14
N THR A 217 -16.14 -9.76 3.53
CA THR A 217 -14.97 -9.19 4.19
C THR A 217 -15.14 -7.69 4.42
N GLN A 218 -14.24 -7.09 5.20
CA GLN A 218 -14.19 -5.65 5.42
C GLN A 218 -13.76 -4.83 4.17
N LEU A 219 -13.40 -5.49 3.07
CA LEU A 219 -13.06 -4.82 1.81
C LEU A 219 -14.34 -4.54 1.01
N SER A 220 -14.84 -3.32 1.10
CA SER A 220 -15.88 -2.83 0.19
C SER A 220 -15.28 -2.42 -1.16
N MET A 221 -16.14 -2.30 -2.19
CA MET A 221 -15.71 -1.79 -3.51
C MET A 221 -14.97 -0.45 -3.42
N THR A 222 -15.38 0.44 -2.51
CA THR A 222 -14.69 1.72 -2.30
C THR A 222 -13.27 1.55 -1.77
N HIS A 223 -13.01 0.55 -0.92
CA HIS A 223 -11.65 0.24 -0.45
C HIS A 223 -10.79 -0.34 -1.56
N ILE A 224 -11.33 -1.25 -2.37
CA ILE A 224 -10.62 -1.87 -3.49
C ILE A 224 -10.21 -0.81 -4.51
N TRP A 225 -11.16 0.01 -4.98
CA TRP A 225 -10.89 1.09 -5.92
C TRP A 225 -9.98 2.17 -5.34
N GLY A 226 -10.19 2.55 -4.07
CA GLY A 226 -9.32 3.52 -3.38
C GLY A 226 -7.88 3.04 -3.31
N ASN A 227 -7.63 1.82 -2.88
CA ASN A 227 -6.30 1.22 -2.82
C ASN A 227 -5.66 1.11 -4.21
N TYR A 228 -6.44 0.73 -5.23
CA TYR A 228 -5.97 0.65 -6.61
C TYR A 228 -5.53 2.01 -7.16
N ILE A 229 -6.35 3.05 -6.99
CA ILE A 229 -6.01 4.42 -7.43
C ILE A 229 -4.74 4.92 -6.71
N LEU A 230 -4.65 4.74 -5.40
CA LEU A 230 -3.47 5.13 -4.63
C LEU A 230 -2.22 4.37 -5.08
N ALA A 231 -2.34 3.07 -5.39
CA ALA A 231 -1.27 2.27 -5.94
C ALA A 231 -0.79 2.80 -7.31
N LYS A 232 -1.72 3.19 -8.19
CA LYS A 232 -1.38 3.79 -9.49
C LYS A 232 -0.68 5.16 -9.35
N LEU A 233 -1.06 5.96 -8.37
CA LEU A 233 -0.37 7.22 -8.08
C LEU A 233 1.09 6.99 -7.61
N ILE A 234 1.33 5.96 -6.79
CA ILE A 234 2.69 5.54 -6.42
C ILE A 234 3.46 5.11 -7.67
N GLN A 235 2.86 4.27 -8.52
CA GLN A 235 3.50 3.82 -9.76
C GLN A 235 3.90 4.99 -10.65
N ILE A 236 3.02 5.96 -10.86
CA ILE A 236 3.32 7.17 -11.65
C ILE A 236 4.44 7.97 -10.99
N LYS A 237 4.37 8.17 -9.68
CA LYS A 237 5.35 8.97 -8.95
C LYS A 237 6.76 8.38 -8.97
N PHE A 238 6.87 7.06 -8.89
CA PHE A 238 8.14 6.33 -8.85
C PHE A 238 8.51 5.66 -10.19
N PHE A 239 7.77 5.97 -11.27
CA PHE A 239 8.08 5.45 -12.59
C PHE A 239 9.42 5.98 -13.12
N SER A 240 10.28 5.13 -13.64
CA SER A 240 11.53 5.52 -14.29
C SER A 240 11.42 5.48 -15.81
N LEU A 241 11.59 6.62 -16.46
CA LEU A 241 11.60 6.70 -17.92
C LEU A 241 12.84 6.06 -18.52
N LEU A 242 13.99 6.16 -17.83
CA LEU A 242 15.27 5.63 -18.32
C LEU A 242 15.29 4.11 -18.30
N HIS A 243 14.62 3.50 -17.34
CA HIS A 243 14.64 2.06 -17.13
C HIS A 243 13.29 1.40 -17.43
N MET A 244 12.36 2.13 -18.07
CA MET A 244 11.06 1.61 -18.52
C MET A 244 10.32 0.79 -17.45
N GLY A 245 10.47 1.18 -16.18
CA GLY A 245 9.93 0.38 -15.10
C GLY A 245 9.40 1.17 -13.90
N SER A 246 8.44 0.58 -13.25
CA SER A 246 7.97 0.95 -11.91
C SER A 246 7.58 -0.30 -11.16
N VAL A 247 7.39 -0.16 -9.83
CA VAL A 247 6.78 -1.23 -9.06
C VAL A 247 5.35 -1.48 -9.57
N SER A 248 4.96 -2.74 -9.72
CA SER A 248 3.56 -3.08 -10.00
C SER A 248 2.83 -3.28 -8.68
N LEU A 249 1.84 -2.43 -8.40
CA LEU A 249 1.04 -2.47 -7.18
C LEU A 249 -0.45 -2.34 -7.50
N THR A 250 -1.27 -3.05 -6.72
CA THR A 250 -2.74 -2.98 -6.77
C THR A 250 -3.35 -2.70 -5.40
N ASP A 251 -2.64 -3.00 -4.30
CA ASP A 251 -3.13 -2.84 -2.93
C ASP A 251 -2.09 -2.20 -2.01
N VAL A 252 -2.28 -0.93 -1.67
CA VAL A 252 -1.39 -0.20 -0.75
C VAL A 252 -1.64 -0.52 0.72
N GLY A 253 -2.79 -1.12 1.04
CA GLY A 253 -3.26 -1.36 2.40
C GLY A 253 -2.88 -2.72 2.96
N CYS A 254 -2.37 -3.66 2.17
CA CYS A 254 -2.05 -5.01 2.64
C CYS A 254 -0.85 -5.00 3.59
N LEU A 255 -1.03 -5.59 4.78
CA LEU A 255 0.05 -5.72 5.76
C LEU A 255 0.81 -7.04 5.62
N TYR A 256 0.24 -8.08 5.02
CA TYR A 256 0.96 -9.32 4.82
C TYR A 256 2.16 -9.09 3.90
N ARG A 257 3.35 -9.03 4.49
CA ARG A 257 4.60 -8.69 3.81
C ARG A 257 5.73 -9.59 4.27
N ILE A 258 6.60 -9.88 3.33
CA ILE A 258 7.86 -10.57 3.59
C ILE A 258 8.98 -9.64 3.16
N ILE A 259 9.97 -9.42 4.00
CA ILE A 259 11.12 -8.58 3.67
C ILE A 259 12.41 -9.30 4.08
N ARG A 260 13.43 -9.22 3.24
CA ARG A 260 14.77 -9.66 3.60
C ARG A 260 15.30 -8.86 4.77
N LYS A 261 15.92 -9.49 5.73
CA LYS A 261 16.44 -8.84 6.93
C LYS A 261 17.45 -7.74 6.61
N ASP A 262 18.33 -7.96 5.64
CA ASP A 262 19.29 -6.95 5.21
C ASP A 262 18.64 -5.77 4.51
N SER A 263 17.57 -6.01 3.77
CA SER A 263 16.77 -4.92 3.16
C SER A 263 15.97 -4.15 4.21
N LEU A 264 15.45 -4.82 5.26
CA LEU A 264 14.82 -4.16 6.40
C LEU A 264 15.80 -3.25 7.14
N LYS A 265 17.06 -3.68 7.36
CA LYS A 265 18.09 -2.84 7.98
C LYS A 265 18.30 -1.52 7.24
N LYS A 266 18.15 -1.51 5.91
CA LYS A 266 18.31 -0.29 5.08
C LYS A 266 17.21 0.75 5.31
N ILE A 267 16.02 0.34 5.75
CA ILE A 267 14.86 1.24 5.87
C ILE A 267 14.38 1.45 7.30
N ILE A 268 14.72 0.57 8.25
CA ILE A 268 14.15 0.58 9.62
C ILE A 268 14.39 1.91 10.36
N TYR A 269 15.50 2.57 10.10
CA TYR A 269 15.83 3.86 10.73
C TYR A 269 14.90 4.99 10.25
N THR A 270 14.30 4.88 9.07
CA THR A 270 13.38 5.89 8.54
C THR A 270 12.06 5.93 9.29
N PHE A 271 11.70 4.85 9.98
CA PHE A 271 10.45 4.72 10.73
C PHE A 271 10.46 5.50 12.06
N THR A 272 11.62 5.97 12.49
CA THR A 272 11.78 6.73 13.74
C THR A 272 12.34 8.09 13.42
N ASP A 273 11.82 9.12 14.06
CA ASP A 273 12.38 10.46 13.98
C ASP A 273 13.71 10.52 14.76
N SER A 274 14.77 10.99 14.12
CA SER A 274 16.12 10.99 14.71
C SER A 274 16.22 11.89 15.94
N THR A 275 15.44 12.97 15.98
CA THR A 275 15.51 13.97 17.04
C THR A 275 14.58 13.61 18.21
N THR A 276 13.32 13.28 17.90
CA THR A 276 12.30 13.06 18.94
C THR A 276 12.16 11.59 19.34
N GLN A 277 12.82 10.67 18.64
CA GLN A 277 12.69 9.22 18.79
C GLN A 277 11.24 8.70 18.63
N LYS A 278 10.34 9.55 18.12
CA LYS A 278 8.95 9.17 17.86
C LYS A 278 8.84 8.37 16.56
N ILE A 279 7.92 7.42 16.55
CA ILE A 279 7.59 6.67 15.33
C ILE A 279 6.82 7.59 14.38
N LYS A 280 7.32 7.73 13.16
CA LYS A 280 6.78 8.63 12.14
C LYS A 280 5.43 8.17 11.55
N PRO A 281 5.27 6.90 11.09
CA PRO A 281 3.99 6.47 10.54
C PRO A 281 2.96 6.23 11.65
N ASN A 282 1.70 6.38 11.28
CA ASN A 282 0.55 6.02 12.11
C ASN A 282 -0.23 4.89 11.41
N PHE A 283 -1.52 5.07 11.13
CA PHE A 283 -2.31 4.06 10.41
C PHE A 283 -1.93 3.91 8.93
N GLU A 284 -1.18 4.87 8.35
CA GLU A 284 -0.59 4.80 7.00
C GLU A 284 0.70 3.95 6.93
N PHE A 285 0.97 3.13 7.92
CA PHE A 285 2.22 2.36 8.05
C PHE A 285 2.55 1.53 6.81
N THR A 286 1.57 0.83 6.23
CA THR A 286 1.76 -0.01 5.03
C THR A 286 2.22 0.80 3.84
N LEU A 287 1.60 1.95 3.62
CA LEU A 287 1.95 2.91 2.58
C LEU A 287 3.33 3.51 2.83
N PHE A 288 3.62 3.90 4.08
CA PHE A 288 4.92 4.44 4.49
C PHE A 288 6.03 3.45 4.18
N MET A 289 5.89 2.20 4.61
CA MET A 289 6.88 1.15 4.37
C MET A 289 7.12 0.94 2.87
N THR A 290 6.08 0.93 2.05
CA THR A 290 6.20 0.80 0.59
C THR A 290 6.98 1.97 -0.01
N ILE A 291 6.65 3.20 0.36
CA ILE A 291 7.31 4.40 -0.17
C ILE A 291 8.78 4.47 0.27
N GLU A 292 9.08 4.17 1.54
CA GLU A 292 10.46 4.15 2.00
C GLU A 292 11.28 3.04 1.34
N SER A 293 10.68 1.88 1.09
CA SER A 293 11.33 0.83 0.31
C SER A 293 11.69 1.28 -1.10
N LEU A 294 10.77 1.95 -1.81
CA LEU A 294 11.02 2.49 -3.14
C LEU A 294 12.09 3.59 -3.13
N ARG A 295 12.11 4.44 -2.11
CA ARG A 295 13.13 5.49 -1.94
C ARG A 295 14.54 4.94 -1.74
N HIS A 296 14.64 3.76 -1.14
CA HIS A 296 15.90 3.07 -0.90
C HIS A 296 16.22 2.04 -1.98
N ASN A 297 15.56 2.14 -3.14
CA ASN A 297 15.76 1.28 -4.31
C ASN A 297 15.52 -0.22 -4.01
N LEU A 298 14.66 -0.56 -3.05
CA LEU A 298 14.31 -1.95 -2.80
C LEU A 298 13.40 -2.47 -3.92
N ARG A 299 13.65 -3.69 -4.35
CA ARG A 299 12.82 -4.40 -5.32
C ARG A 299 11.59 -4.95 -4.62
N ILE A 300 10.41 -4.61 -5.13
CA ILE A 300 9.14 -5.01 -4.56
C ILE A 300 8.36 -5.84 -5.59
N ILE A 301 7.85 -6.98 -5.16
CA ILE A 301 6.92 -7.82 -5.93
C ILE A 301 5.62 -7.94 -5.15
N GLU A 302 4.49 -7.82 -5.84
CA GLU A 302 3.17 -8.03 -5.27
C GLU A 302 2.66 -9.43 -5.62
N VAL A 303 2.18 -10.18 -4.62
CA VAL A 303 1.69 -11.57 -4.74
C VAL A 303 0.29 -11.66 -4.18
N PRO A 304 -0.66 -12.29 -4.89
CA PRO A 304 -2.01 -12.49 -4.40
C PRO A 304 -2.05 -13.37 -3.15
N VAL A 305 -2.74 -12.89 -2.12
CA VAL A 305 -2.95 -13.62 -0.86
C VAL A 305 -4.44 -13.82 -0.58
N SER A 306 -4.75 -14.87 0.15
CA SER A 306 -6.11 -15.17 0.61
C SER A 306 -6.52 -14.18 1.69
N PHE A 307 -7.76 -13.70 1.62
CA PHE A 307 -8.27 -12.73 2.56
C PHE A 307 -9.62 -13.18 3.13
N LYS A 308 -9.64 -13.42 4.43
CA LYS A 308 -10.81 -13.88 5.17
C LYS A 308 -11.54 -12.74 5.86
N LYS A 309 -12.74 -13.01 6.27
CA LYS A 309 -13.46 -12.12 7.18
C LYS A 309 -12.69 -12.04 8.50
N ARG A 310 -12.47 -10.81 8.98
CA ARG A 310 -11.85 -10.57 10.29
C ARG A 310 -12.62 -11.29 11.41
N VAL A 311 -11.89 -11.89 12.33
CA VAL A 311 -12.42 -12.41 13.57
C VAL A 311 -12.42 -11.26 14.58
N GLY A 312 -13.60 -10.82 15.03
CA GLY A 312 -13.72 -9.70 15.96
C GLY A 312 -14.09 -8.35 15.31
N ILE A 313 -13.94 -7.26 16.08
CA ILE A 313 -14.41 -5.91 15.70
C ILE A 313 -13.25 -5.06 15.18
N SER A 314 -13.50 -4.30 14.09
CA SER A 314 -12.52 -3.36 13.54
C SER A 314 -12.17 -2.24 14.52
N LYS A 315 -10.89 -2.13 14.90
CA LYS A 315 -10.40 -1.09 15.82
C LYS A 315 -10.25 0.27 15.12
N ILE A 316 -10.06 0.27 13.80
CA ILE A 316 -9.90 1.51 13.00
C ILE A 316 -11.26 2.06 12.60
N GLY A 317 -12.29 1.22 12.49
CA GLY A 317 -13.66 1.61 12.07
C GLY A 317 -13.70 2.13 10.62
N SER A 318 -12.83 1.63 9.75
CA SER A 318 -12.80 1.94 8.33
C SER A 318 -14.03 1.43 7.56
N GLU A 319 -14.84 0.60 8.19
CA GLU A 319 -16.13 0.12 7.67
C GLU A 319 -17.13 1.27 7.42
N LYS A 320 -16.98 2.39 8.14
CA LYS A 320 -17.79 3.61 7.92
C LYS A 320 -17.27 4.35 6.70
N LYS A 321 -18.07 4.47 5.63
CA LYS A 321 -17.71 5.09 4.34
C LYS A 321 -17.00 6.45 4.47
N LEU A 322 -17.52 7.36 5.31
CA LEU A 322 -16.92 8.68 5.52
C LEU A 322 -15.51 8.61 6.13
N LYS A 323 -15.28 7.65 7.04
CA LYS A 323 -13.97 7.46 7.66
C LYS A 323 -12.98 6.85 6.68
N ALA A 324 -13.42 5.91 5.85
CA ALA A 324 -12.61 5.33 4.77
C ALA A 324 -12.16 6.40 3.77
N ILE A 325 -13.06 7.30 3.37
CA ILE A 325 -12.74 8.43 2.48
C ILE A 325 -11.70 9.35 3.13
N LYS A 326 -11.88 9.72 4.42
CA LYS A 326 -10.91 10.54 5.16
C LYS A 326 -9.52 9.88 5.20
N ILE A 327 -9.46 8.58 5.44
CA ILE A 327 -8.20 7.80 5.41
C ILE A 327 -7.59 7.84 4.02
N GLY A 328 -8.39 7.66 2.97
CA GLY A 328 -7.96 7.76 1.58
C GLY A 328 -7.32 9.11 1.25
N PHE A 329 -7.91 10.22 1.72
CA PHE A 329 -7.31 11.56 1.57
C PHE A 329 -5.99 11.74 2.31
N ILE A 330 -5.83 11.15 3.49
CA ILE A 330 -4.56 11.19 4.23
C ILE A 330 -3.49 10.39 3.47
N PHE A 331 -3.84 9.23 2.92
CA PHE A 331 -2.95 8.44 2.08
C PHE A 331 -2.56 9.20 0.80
N LEU A 332 -3.55 9.81 0.13
CA LEU A 332 -3.31 10.64 -1.03
C LEU A 332 -2.35 11.78 -0.70
N TRP A 333 -2.62 12.53 0.37
CA TRP A 333 -1.75 13.61 0.81
C TRP A 333 -0.34 13.14 1.13
N TYR A 334 -0.21 11.98 1.78
CA TYR A 334 1.10 11.37 2.04
C TYR A 334 1.85 11.04 0.75
N ILE A 335 1.18 10.42 -0.23
CA ILE A 335 1.78 10.13 -1.55
C ILE A 335 2.21 11.43 -2.24
N LEU A 336 1.38 12.46 -2.25
CA LEU A 336 1.68 13.71 -2.93
C LEU A 336 2.93 14.40 -2.37
N ARG A 337 3.08 14.42 -1.05
CA ARG A 337 4.21 15.12 -0.40
C ARG A 337 5.48 14.25 -0.25
N SER A 338 5.37 12.93 -0.32
CA SER A 338 6.50 11.99 -0.24
C SER A 338 7.31 12.02 -1.53
#